data_d66134a7166b193b5b4ea130bfd51b46
#
_entry.id   d66134a7166b193b5b4ea130bfd51b46
#
_cell.length_a   1.000
_cell.length_b   1.000
_cell.length_c   1.000
_cell.angle_alpha   90.00
_cell.angle_beta   90.00
_cell.angle_gamma   90.00
#
_symmetry.space_group_name_H-M   'P 1'
#
loop_
_entity.id
_entity.type
_entity.pdbx_description
1 polymer ?
#
loop_
_entity_poly.entity_id
_entity_poly.type
_entity_poly.pdbx_seq_one_letter_code
_entity_poly.pdbx_strand_id
1 'polypeptide(L)'
;MMDDHAKFHWGEGLKYVTEGIKAFFLLNGAATISVLTFLGNSRNGDDRLVYSMICFALGAVMGPIAFLFAYLTQLQYGNQNHAPAWRFHIATYVSIVAGIIFFLVGLVLAGCALIKV
;
A
#
# COMPACT_ATOMS: atom_id res chain seq x y z
N MET A 1 19.62 -1.06 -25.77
CA MET A 1 19.56 0.28 -25.18
C MET A 1 18.22 0.92 -25.51
N MET A 2 17.52 1.42 -24.52
CA MET A 2 16.24 2.11 -24.77
C MET A 2 16.49 3.43 -25.50
N ASP A 3 15.65 3.75 -26.48
CA ASP A 3 15.67 5.07 -27.12
C ASP A 3 15.06 6.13 -26.18
N ASP A 4 15.17 7.40 -26.57
CA ASP A 4 14.68 8.52 -25.74
C ASP A 4 13.17 8.48 -25.53
N HIS A 5 12.42 8.01 -26.53
CA HIS A 5 10.97 7.88 -26.45
C HIS A 5 10.57 6.81 -25.41
N ALA A 6 11.22 5.64 -25.44
CA ALA A 6 10.98 4.57 -24.47
C ALA A 6 11.36 5.01 -23.06
N LYS A 7 12.48 5.72 -22.89
CA LYS A 7 12.88 6.27 -21.58
C LYS A 7 11.86 7.25 -21.04
N PHE A 8 11.29 8.10 -21.89
CA PHE A 8 10.27 9.06 -21.49
C PHE A 8 9.04 8.33 -20.94
N HIS A 9 8.52 7.35 -21.67
CA HIS A 9 7.35 6.59 -21.22
C HIS A 9 7.63 5.78 -19.95
N TRP A 10 8.81 5.21 -19.83
CA TRP A 10 9.22 4.51 -18.61
C TRP A 10 9.21 5.45 -17.41
N GLY A 11 9.77 6.66 -17.57
CA GLY A 11 9.79 7.66 -16.51
C GLY A 11 8.40 8.11 -16.12
N GLU A 12 7.49 8.31 -17.09
CA GLU A 12 6.11 8.67 -16.81
C GLU A 12 5.38 7.55 -16.06
N GLY A 13 5.61 6.28 -16.46
CA GLY A 13 5.04 5.14 -15.76
C GLY A 13 5.48 5.06 -14.30
N LEU A 14 6.75 5.33 -14.02
CA LEU A 14 7.28 5.37 -12.66
C LEU A 14 6.63 6.46 -11.82
N LYS A 15 6.37 7.63 -12.40
CA LYS A 15 5.65 8.71 -11.72
C LYS A 15 4.24 8.28 -11.32
N TYR A 16 3.50 7.62 -12.21
CA TYR A 16 2.15 7.16 -11.93
C TYR A 16 2.14 6.11 -10.81
N VAL A 17 3.07 5.17 -10.82
CA VAL A 17 3.22 4.17 -9.77
C VAL A 17 3.52 4.84 -8.43
N THR A 18 4.44 5.80 -8.42
CA THR A 18 4.81 6.55 -7.20
C THR A 18 3.62 7.28 -6.62
N GLU A 19 2.86 7.99 -7.46
CA GLU A 19 1.66 8.71 -7.02
C GLU A 19 0.59 7.75 -6.52
N GLY A 20 0.43 6.60 -7.17
CA GLY A 20 -0.50 5.56 -6.75
C GLY A 20 -0.16 4.99 -5.38
N ILE A 21 1.11 4.73 -5.10
CA ILE A 21 1.58 4.24 -3.80
C ILE A 21 1.33 5.28 -2.71
N LYS A 22 1.62 6.56 -2.98
CA LYS A 22 1.35 7.64 -2.04
C LYS A 22 -0.13 7.76 -1.73
N ALA A 23 -0.97 7.74 -2.76
CA ALA A 23 -2.42 7.83 -2.61
C ALA A 23 -2.94 6.66 -1.77
N PHE A 24 -2.44 5.46 -2.02
CA PHE A 24 -2.85 4.25 -1.29
C PHE A 24 -2.43 4.32 0.18
N PHE A 25 -1.20 4.80 0.45
CA PHE A 25 -0.73 5.03 1.81
C PHE A 25 -1.63 6.02 2.55
N LEU A 26 -1.97 7.14 1.92
CA LEU A 26 -2.84 8.15 2.52
C LEU A 26 -4.24 7.62 2.75
N LEU A 27 -4.78 6.84 1.81
CA LEU A 27 -6.11 6.25 1.95
C LEU A 27 -6.17 5.30 3.15
N ASN A 28 -5.20 4.41 3.29
CA ASN A 28 -5.15 3.48 4.42
C ASN A 28 -4.91 4.20 5.74
N GLY A 29 -4.05 5.23 5.73
CA GLY A 29 -3.77 6.03 6.92
C GLY A 29 -5.01 6.80 7.37
N ALA A 30 -5.71 7.44 6.44
CA ALA A 30 -6.95 8.16 6.73
C ALA A 30 -8.03 7.22 7.25
N ALA A 31 -8.16 6.03 6.66
CA ALA A 31 -9.10 5.02 7.13
C ALA A 31 -8.77 4.56 8.55
N THR A 32 -7.49 4.36 8.86
CA THR A 32 -7.03 3.99 10.20
C THR A 32 -7.43 5.05 11.22
N ILE A 33 -7.15 6.32 10.91
CA ILE A 33 -7.48 7.44 11.81
C ILE A 33 -8.99 7.56 11.98
N SER A 34 -9.76 7.38 10.91
CA SER A 34 -11.23 7.44 10.97
C SER A 34 -11.81 6.37 11.89
N VAL A 35 -11.34 5.13 11.78
CA VAL A 35 -11.79 4.03 12.64
C VAL A 35 -11.36 4.28 14.08
N LEU A 36 -10.13 4.74 14.30
CA LEU A 36 -9.62 5.05 15.63
C LEU A 36 -10.48 6.15 16.30
N THR A 37 -10.81 7.20 15.55
CA THR A 37 -11.67 8.28 16.04
C THR A 37 -13.05 7.76 16.42
N PHE A 38 -13.64 6.92 15.58
CA PHE A 38 -14.94 6.30 15.85
C PHE A 38 -14.88 5.47 17.13
N LEU A 39 -13.85 4.63 17.30
CA LEU A 39 -13.67 3.80 18.49
C LEU A 39 -13.48 4.65 19.76
N GLY A 40 -12.74 5.76 19.64
CA GLY A 40 -12.52 6.67 20.76
C GLY A 40 -13.79 7.36 21.23
N ASN A 41 -14.76 7.56 20.35
CA ASN A 41 -16.03 8.21 20.64
C ASN A 41 -17.16 7.22 20.94
N SER A 42 -16.92 5.92 20.79
CA SER A 42 -17.92 4.88 21.00
C SER A 42 -17.69 4.19 22.35
N ARG A 43 -18.76 4.06 23.14
CA ARG A 43 -18.70 3.33 24.43
C ARG A 43 -18.76 1.81 24.23
N ASN A 44 -19.31 1.36 23.12
CA ASN A 44 -19.51 -0.06 22.82
C ASN A 44 -18.79 -0.39 21.51
N GLY A 45 -17.44 -0.35 21.53
CA GLY A 45 -16.64 -0.71 20.36
C GLY A 45 -16.81 -2.19 20.00
N ASP A 46 -16.99 -2.47 18.73
CA ASP A 46 -17.03 -3.83 18.20
C ASP A 46 -15.59 -4.27 17.94
N ASP A 47 -15.23 -5.49 18.36
CA ASP A 47 -13.89 -6.03 18.13
C ASP A 47 -13.52 -6.03 16.65
N ARG A 48 -14.49 -6.17 15.76
CA ARG A 48 -14.24 -6.12 14.30
C ARG A 48 -13.74 -4.75 13.85
N LEU A 49 -14.13 -3.68 14.54
CA LEU A 49 -13.59 -2.34 14.24
C LEU A 49 -12.12 -2.24 14.62
N VAL A 50 -11.71 -2.88 15.72
CA VAL A 50 -10.30 -2.95 16.11
C VAL A 50 -9.50 -3.72 15.05
N TYR A 51 -9.99 -4.87 14.62
CA TYR A 51 -9.32 -5.65 13.56
C TYR A 51 -9.28 -4.90 12.23
N SER A 52 -10.35 -4.20 11.89
CA SER A 52 -10.41 -3.34 10.72
C SER A 52 -9.33 -2.26 10.77
N MET A 53 -9.18 -1.60 11.91
CA MET A 53 -8.16 -0.58 12.11
C MET A 53 -6.74 -1.15 11.91
N ILE A 54 -6.50 -2.34 12.48
CA ILE A 54 -5.20 -3.03 12.33
C ILE A 54 -4.95 -3.34 10.84
N CYS A 55 -5.96 -3.82 10.12
CA CYS A 55 -5.82 -4.10 8.69
C CYS A 55 -5.49 -2.83 7.89
N PHE A 56 -6.16 -1.72 8.19
CA PHE A 56 -5.86 -0.44 7.52
C PHE A 56 -4.45 0.05 7.85
N ALA A 57 -4.01 -0.10 9.10
CA ALA A 57 -2.67 0.29 9.52
C ALA A 57 -1.60 -0.55 8.81
N LEU A 58 -1.82 -1.87 8.71
CA LEU A 58 -0.91 -2.75 7.97
C LEU A 58 -0.89 -2.40 6.49
N GLY A 59 -2.03 -2.08 5.90
CA GLY A 59 -2.10 -1.61 4.52
C GLY A 59 -1.33 -0.31 4.33
N ALA A 60 -1.41 0.61 5.27
CA ALA A 60 -0.67 1.87 5.22
C ALA A 60 0.85 1.63 5.24
N VAL A 61 1.33 0.68 6.05
CA VAL A 61 2.76 0.35 6.13
C VAL A 61 3.26 -0.26 4.83
N MET A 62 2.41 -0.94 4.08
CA MET A 62 2.80 -1.52 2.79
C MET A 62 3.23 -0.47 1.77
N GLY A 63 2.75 0.77 1.88
CA GLY A 63 3.18 1.86 1.01
C GLY A 63 4.67 2.15 1.11
N PRO A 64 5.20 2.53 2.28
CA PRO A 64 6.64 2.72 2.48
C PRO A 64 7.47 1.48 2.13
N ILE A 65 6.97 0.29 2.45
CA ILE A 65 7.66 -0.96 2.10
C ILE A 65 7.77 -1.10 0.58
N ALA A 66 6.68 -0.84 -0.16
CA ALA A 66 6.70 -0.87 -1.61
C ALA A 66 7.68 0.15 -2.19
N PHE A 67 7.75 1.36 -1.62
CA PHE A 67 8.73 2.37 -2.03
C PHE A 67 10.16 1.88 -1.83
N LEU A 68 10.43 1.27 -0.69
CA LEU A 68 11.76 0.74 -0.39
C LEU A 68 12.17 -0.32 -1.42
N PHE A 69 11.29 -1.27 -1.71
CA PHE A 69 11.57 -2.30 -2.70
C PHE A 69 11.70 -1.72 -4.11
N ALA A 70 10.89 -0.72 -4.45
CA ALA A 70 11.00 -0.04 -5.73
C ALA A 70 12.35 0.66 -5.87
N TYR A 71 12.82 1.32 -4.82
CA TYR A 71 14.14 1.95 -4.79
C TYR A 71 15.24 0.91 -4.98
N LEU A 72 15.19 -0.20 -4.24
CA LEU A 72 16.17 -1.27 -4.35
C LEU A 72 16.17 -1.90 -5.74
N THR A 73 15.00 -2.02 -6.36
CA THR A 73 14.86 -2.50 -7.73
C THR A 73 15.64 -1.61 -8.69
N GLN A 74 15.43 -0.29 -8.62
CA GLN A 74 16.10 0.67 -9.49
C GLN A 74 17.61 0.67 -9.25
N LEU A 75 18.03 0.58 -7.99
CA LEU A 75 19.43 0.54 -7.63
C LEU A 75 20.12 -0.68 -8.25
N GLN A 76 19.50 -1.85 -8.19
CA GLN A 76 20.08 -3.07 -8.75
C GLN A 76 20.11 -3.04 -10.27
N TYR A 77 19.08 -2.51 -10.92
CA TYR A 77 19.10 -2.32 -12.38
C TYR A 77 20.18 -1.34 -12.80
N GLY A 78 20.36 -0.25 -12.05
CA GLY A 78 21.41 0.73 -12.31
C GLY A 78 22.82 0.12 -12.20
N ASN A 79 22.98 -0.87 -11.32
CA ASN A 79 24.24 -1.61 -11.15
C ASN A 79 24.31 -2.84 -12.06
N GLN A 80 23.37 -3.01 -12.97
CA GLN A 80 23.30 -4.14 -13.91
C GLN A 80 23.16 -5.51 -13.23
N ASN A 81 22.63 -5.54 -12.02
CA ASN A 81 22.36 -6.77 -11.27
C ASN A 81 20.93 -7.23 -11.51
N HIS A 82 20.67 -7.89 -12.66
CA HIS A 82 19.31 -8.20 -13.10
C HIS A 82 18.57 -9.19 -12.19
N ALA A 83 19.24 -10.21 -11.68
CA ALA A 83 18.59 -11.22 -10.85
C ALA A 83 18.10 -10.64 -9.50
N PRO A 84 18.95 -9.91 -8.71
CA PRO A 84 18.46 -9.22 -7.52
C PRO A 84 17.38 -8.16 -7.84
N ALA A 85 17.55 -7.43 -8.94
CA ALA A 85 16.57 -6.42 -9.37
C ALA A 85 15.19 -7.04 -9.58
N TRP A 86 15.14 -8.19 -10.24
CA TRP A 86 13.87 -8.90 -10.49
C TRP A 86 13.20 -9.32 -9.19
N ARG A 87 13.98 -9.80 -8.21
CA ARG A 87 13.45 -10.19 -6.90
C ARG A 87 12.83 -9.00 -6.17
N PHE A 88 13.51 -7.86 -6.16
CA PHE A 88 12.98 -6.64 -5.54
C PHE A 88 11.75 -6.12 -6.28
N HIS A 89 11.74 -6.25 -7.59
CA HIS A 89 10.60 -5.86 -8.42
C HIS A 89 9.36 -6.69 -8.05
N ILE A 90 9.51 -8.00 -7.93
CA ILE A 90 8.42 -8.88 -7.48
C ILE A 90 7.99 -8.51 -6.06
N ALA A 91 8.93 -8.26 -5.16
CA ALA A 91 8.63 -7.85 -3.78
C ALA A 91 7.82 -6.56 -3.74
N THR A 92 8.10 -5.61 -4.63
CA THR A 92 7.32 -4.38 -4.77
C THR A 92 5.86 -4.69 -5.11
N TYR A 93 5.63 -5.53 -6.11
CA TYR A 93 4.28 -5.90 -6.51
C TYR A 93 3.55 -6.68 -5.41
N VAL A 94 4.23 -7.61 -4.74
CA VAL A 94 3.66 -8.36 -3.62
C VAL A 94 3.24 -7.42 -2.50
N SER A 95 4.06 -6.42 -2.19
CA SER A 95 3.74 -5.42 -1.16
C SER A 95 2.50 -4.61 -1.52
N ILE A 96 2.37 -4.19 -2.78
CA ILE A 96 1.21 -3.44 -3.26
C ILE A 96 -0.06 -4.30 -3.16
N VAL A 97 0.01 -5.54 -3.63
CA VAL A 97 -1.13 -6.47 -3.58
C VAL A 97 -1.54 -6.76 -2.14
N ALA A 98 -0.56 -7.00 -1.26
CA ALA A 98 -0.82 -7.20 0.17
C ALA A 98 -1.53 -5.99 0.78
N GLY A 99 -1.07 -4.78 0.44
CA GLY A 99 -1.71 -3.55 0.91
C GLY A 99 -3.16 -3.43 0.46
N ILE A 100 -3.44 -3.77 -0.80
CA ILE A 100 -4.81 -3.76 -1.34
C ILE A 100 -5.68 -4.78 -0.59
N ILE A 101 -5.18 -5.98 -0.34
CA ILE A 101 -5.89 -7.02 0.38
C ILE A 101 -6.21 -6.56 1.81
N PHE A 102 -5.24 -5.98 2.53
CA PHE A 102 -5.46 -5.45 3.87
C PHE A 102 -6.53 -4.37 3.87
N PHE A 103 -6.51 -3.47 2.89
CA PHE A 103 -7.53 -2.43 2.77
C PHE A 103 -8.91 -3.03 2.58
N LEU A 104 -9.05 -3.99 1.66
CA LEU A 104 -10.35 -4.61 1.38
C LEU A 104 -10.87 -5.41 2.57
N VAL A 105 -10.01 -6.15 3.25
CA VAL A 105 -10.39 -6.90 4.46
C VAL A 105 -10.82 -5.93 5.56
N GLY A 106 -10.06 -4.86 5.76
CA GLY A 106 -10.43 -3.83 6.74
C GLY A 106 -11.78 -3.20 6.44
N LEU A 107 -12.04 -2.93 5.15
CA LEU A 107 -13.30 -2.35 4.71
C LEU A 107 -14.49 -3.28 4.98
N VAL A 108 -14.32 -4.57 4.68
CA VAL A 108 -15.37 -5.57 4.93
C VAL A 108 -15.64 -5.71 6.45
N LEU A 109 -14.59 -5.78 7.25
CA LEU A 109 -14.72 -5.88 8.70
C LEU A 109 -15.44 -4.66 9.29
N ALA A 110 -15.06 -3.46 8.86
CA ALA A 110 -15.70 -2.24 9.31
C ALA A 110 -17.17 -2.19 8.88
N GLY A 111 -17.45 -2.55 7.63
CA GLY A 111 -18.80 -2.59 7.10
C GLY A 111 -19.69 -3.57 7.85
N CYS A 112 -19.19 -4.77 8.12
CA CYS A 112 -19.93 -5.79 8.87
C CYS A 112 -20.20 -5.33 10.32
N ALA A 113 -19.25 -4.66 10.94
CA ALA A 113 -19.41 -4.14 12.29
C ALA A 113 -20.48 -3.06 12.35
N LEU A 114 -20.53 -2.17 11.35
CA LEU A 114 -21.50 -1.07 11.31
C LEU A 114 -22.91 -1.53 10.96
N ILE A 115 -23.06 -2.57 10.15
CA ILE A 115 -24.37 -3.10 9.77
C ILE A 115 -25.10 -3.72 10.99
N LYS A 116 -24.36 -4.26 11.94
CA LYS A 116 -24.95 -4.85 13.15
C LYS A 116 -25.46 -3.84 14.17
N VAL A 117 -25.12 -2.60 13.95
CA VAL A 117 -25.60 -1.54 14.81
C VAL A 117 -26.97 -1.09 14.37
#